data_7dfd7927c0fefd16dd2f689d36e1ffbb
#
_entry.id   7dfd7927c0fefd16dd2f689d36e1ffbb
#
_cell.length_a   1.000
_cell.length_b   1.000
_cell.length_c   1.000
_cell.angle_alpha   90.00
_cell.angle_beta   90.00
_cell.angle_gamma   90.00
#
_symmetry.space_group_name_H-M   'P 1'
#
loop_
_entity.id
_entity.type
_entity.pdbx_description
1 polymer ?
#
loop_
_entity_poly.entity_id
_entity_poly.type
_entity_poly.pdbx_seq_one_letter_code
_entity_poly.pdbx_strand_id
1 'polypeptide(L)'
;ALSSAASDVYKRQDNGKNRFELIQNIFTVRKGHKTNSAAASLILSNSGNNLICSNAGDNTVTIYSVNKETGTLNSISSLPVSGDYPKYINIFPDDKHIMSMNNEGNSITIFTIHFDKGLIVMNGPELKISKPNNMIIKKLQ
;
A
#
# COMPACT_ATOMS: atom_id res chain seq x y z
N ALA A 1 -8.43 18.42 13.63
CA ALA A 1 -8.67 16.98 13.47
C ALA A 1 -7.37 16.31 13.05
N LEU A 2 -6.76 15.58 13.96
CA LEU A 2 -5.62 14.73 13.65
C LEU A 2 -6.15 13.59 12.77
N SER A 3 -5.99 13.70 11.47
CA SER A 3 -6.18 12.59 10.55
C SER A 3 -5.01 11.62 10.77
N SER A 4 -5.07 10.83 11.85
CA SER A 4 -4.28 9.62 11.91
C SER A 4 -4.85 8.70 10.85
N ALA A 5 -4.08 8.41 9.80
CA ALA A 5 -4.44 7.42 8.80
C ALA A 5 -4.41 6.03 9.46
N ALA A 6 -5.47 5.72 10.18
CA ALA A 6 -5.71 4.39 10.68
C ALA A 6 -6.47 3.63 9.60
N SER A 7 -5.86 2.59 9.03
CA SER A 7 -6.57 1.64 8.19
C SER A 7 -7.29 0.64 9.08
N ASP A 8 -8.60 0.62 8.99
CA ASP A 8 -9.40 -0.41 9.62
C ASP A 8 -9.37 -1.66 8.75
N VAL A 9 -8.95 -2.78 9.31
CA VAL A 9 -8.96 -4.06 8.64
C VAL A 9 -10.21 -4.83 9.06
N TYR A 10 -11.07 -5.12 8.09
CA TYR A 10 -12.31 -5.86 8.31
C TYR A 10 -12.16 -7.29 7.81
N LYS A 11 -12.55 -8.26 8.65
CA LYS A 11 -12.72 -9.65 8.25
C LYS A 11 -14.18 -9.93 8.01
N ARG A 12 -14.51 -10.50 6.86
CA ARG A 12 -15.81 -11.11 6.64
C ARG A 12 -15.83 -12.46 7.35
N GLN A 13 -16.53 -12.57 8.48
CA GLN A 13 -16.87 -13.87 9.07
C GLN A 13 -18.13 -14.39 8.40
N ASP A 14 -18.01 -15.53 7.74
CA ASP A 14 -19.15 -16.24 7.17
C ASP A 14 -19.79 -17.14 8.23
N ASN A 15 -20.50 -16.51 9.17
CA ASN A 15 -21.35 -17.20 10.15
C ASN A 15 -22.82 -17.28 9.64
N GLY A 16 -23.03 -17.23 8.34
CA GLY A 16 -24.37 -17.22 7.74
C GLY A 16 -25.16 -15.91 7.94
N LYS A 17 -24.56 -14.86 8.50
CA LYS A 17 -25.20 -13.58 8.82
C LYS A 17 -24.54 -12.35 8.16
N ASN A 18 -23.64 -12.50 7.18
CA ASN A 18 -22.98 -11.39 6.45
C ASN A 18 -22.56 -10.21 7.35
N ARG A 19 -21.96 -10.47 8.50
CA ARG A 19 -21.49 -9.43 9.41
C ARG A 19 -20.02 -9.15 9.18
N PHE A 20 -19.66 -7.86 9.06
CA PHE A 20 -18.29 -7.38 9.16
C PHE A 20 -17.96 -7.16 10.63
N GLU A 21 -16.79 -7.61 11.04
CA GLU A 21 -16.27 -7.41 12.40
C GLU A 21 -14.91 -6.71 12.28
N LEU A 22 -14.74 -5.62 13.04
CA LEU A 22 -13.45 -4.96 13.17
C LEU A 22 -12.53 -5.82 14.00
N ILE A 23 -11.48 -6.38 13.40
CA ILE A 23 -10.52 -7.26 14.08
C ILE A 23 -9.24 -6.54 14.46
N GLN A 24 -8.91 -5.44 13.83
CA GLN A 24 -7.69 -4.69 14.10
C GLN A 24 -7.78 -3.24 13.60
N ASN A 25 -7.13 -2.36 14.35
CA ASN A 25 -6.83 -0.99 13.95
C ASN A 25 -5.31 -0.81 13.91
N ILE A 26 -4.74 -0.38 12.78
CA ILE A 26 -3.30 -0.29 12.59
C ILE A 26 -2.90 1.02 11.88
N PHE A 27 -1.81 1.62 12.32
CA PHE A 27 -1.27 2.82 11.69
C PHE A 27 -0.58 2.49 10.36
N THR A 28 -0.80 3.35 9.36
CA THR A 28 -0.16 3.24 8.05
C THR A 28 1.11 4.08 7.92
N VAL A 29 1.35 4.97 8.87
CA VAL A 29 2.54 5.82 8.96
C VAL A 29 3.36 5.47 10.21
N ARG A 30 4.62 5.88 10.24
CA ARG A 30 5.49 5.65 11.40
C ARG A 30 4.94 6.33 12.64
N LYS A 31 5.13 5.70 13.80
CA LYS A 31 4.80 6.30 15.10
C LYS A 31 5.54 7.62 15.27
N GLY A 32 4.81 8.67 15.66
CA GLY A 32 5.37 10.02 15.82
C GLY A 32 5.41 10.86 14.55
N HIS A 33 4.81 10.38 13.46
CA HIS A 33 4.61 11.17 12.24
C HIS A 33 3.83 12.46 12.56
N LYS A 34 4.33 13.60 12.07
CA LYS A 34 3.80 14.94 12.44
C LYS A 34 3.10 15.68 11.29
N THR A 35 3.13 15.12 10.09
CA THR A 35 2.51 15.75 8.91
C THR A 35 1.13 15.18 8.63
N ASN A 36 0.31 15.94 7.90
CA ASN A 36 -0.97 15.42 7.41
C ASN A 36 -0.70 14.34 6.38
N SER A 37 -1.10 13.11 6.70
CA SER A 37 -1.00 11.97 5.80
C SER A 37 -2.32 11.22 5.79
N ALA A 38 -2.62 10.61 4.65
CA ALA A 38 -3.81 9.77 4.49
C ALA A 38 -3.42 8.47 3.78
N ALA A 39 -3.93 7.35 4.28
CA ALA A 39 -3.93 6.12 3.54
C ALA A 39 -4.73 6.32 2.24
N ALA A 40 -4.07 6.19 1.10
CA ALA A 40 -4.65 6.54 -0.19
C ALA A 40 -5.05 5.31 -1.01
N SER A 41 -4.30 4.22 -0.89
CA SER A 41 -4.54 2.99 -1.63
C SER A 41 -4.08 1.79 -0.82
N LEU A 42 -4.80 0.69 -0.94
CA LEU A 42 -4.50 -0.61 -0.34
C LEU A 42 -4.50 -1.67 -1.42
N ILE A 43 -3.47 -2.51 -1.45
CA ILE A 43 -3.39 -3.64 -2.35
C ILE A 43 -2.85 -4.89 -1.65
N LEU A 44 -3.54 -6.00 -1.82
CA LEU A 44 -3.09 -7.31 -1.36
C LEU A 44 -2.20 -7.94 -2.42
N SER A 45 -1.09 -8.56 -2.02
CA SER A 45 -0.27 -9.37 -2.92
C SER A 45 -1.08 -10.53 -3.54
N ASN A 46 -0.71 -10.99 -4.74
CA ASN A 46 -1.41 -12.10 -5.39
C ASN A 46 -1.33 -13.39 -4.56
N SER A 47 -0.25 -13.58 -3.81
CA SER A 47 -0.09 -14.68 -2.86
C SER A 47 -0.99 -14.55 -1.62
N GLY A 48 -1.53 -13.36 -1.34
CA GLY A 48 -2.30 -13.05 -0.13
C GLY A 48 -1.48 -12.99 1.16
N ASN A 49 -0.14 -13.00 1.07
CA ASN A 49 0.73 -13.00 2.24
C ASN A 49 1.08 -11.61 2.73
N ASN A 50 0.96 -10.60 1.86
CA ASN A 50 1.35 -9.24 2.17
C ASN A 50 0.28 -8.23 1.71
N LEU A 51 0.17 -7.15 2.47
CA LEU A 51 -0.64 -5.99 2.14
C LEU A 51 0.29 -4.78 2.01
N ILE A 52 0.02 -3.91 1.03
CA ILE A 52 0.76 -2.67 0.82
C ILE A 52 -0.22 -1.52 0.90
N CYS A 53 0.15 -0.48 1.65
CA CYS A 53 -0.61 0.76 1.77
C CYS A 53 0.23 1.94 1.29
N SER A 54 -0.30 2.77 0.40
CA SER A 54 0.32 4.05 0.07
C SER A 54 -0.19 5.15 1.00
N ASN A 55 0.71 6.06 1.40
CA ASN A 55 0.42 7.19 2.27
C ASN A 55 0.67 8.49 1.52
N ALA A 56 -0.41 9.11 1.05
CA ALA A 56 -0.37 10.42 0.42
C ALA A 56 -0.10 11.49 1.49
N GLY A 57 0.79 12.42 1.18
CA GLY A 57 1.27 13.43 2.12
C GLY A 57 2.52 13.03 2.90
N ASP A 58 2.69 11.74 3.25
CA ASP A 58 3.95 11.19 3.80
C ASP A 58 4.90 10.70 2.70
N ASN A 59 4.39 10.52 1.50
CA ASN A 59 5.13 10.03 0.32
C ASN A 59 5.79 8.66 0.56
N THR A 60 5.09 7.80 1.29
CA THR A 60 5.57 6.46 1.64
C THR A 60 4.62 5.36 1.22
N VAL A 61 5.16 4.16 1.19
CA VAL A 61 4.39 2.91 1.22
C VAL A 61 4.71 2.14 2.49
N THR A 62 3.70 1.57 3.10
CA THR A 62 3.85 0.68 4.25
C THR A 62 3.52 -0.73 3.85
N ILE A 63 4.40 -1.65 4.21
CA ILE A 63 4.31 -3.08 3.91
C ILE A 63 3.91 -3.81 5.19
N TYR A 64 2.94 -4.70 5.07
CA TYR A 64 2.48 -5.57 6.14
C TYR A 64 2.56 -7.03 5.72
N SER A 65 2.83 -7.91 6.68
CA SER A 65 2.51 -9.33 6.56
C SER A 65 1.09 -9.59 7.03
N VAL A 66 0.42 -10.54 6.38
CA VAL A 66 -0.94 -10.96 6.69
C VAL A 66 -0.90 -12.30 7.42
N ASN A 67 -1.44 -12.35 8.63
CA ASN A 67 -1.71 -13.61 9.30
C ASN A 67 -3.01 -14.20 8.70
N LYS A 68 -2.88 -15.29 7.95
CA LYS A 68 -4.02 -15.90 7.23
C LYS A 68 -5.05 -16.56 8.16
N GLU A 69 -4.67 -16.94 9.35
CA GLU A 69 -5.58 -17.57 10.31
C GLU A 69 -6.46 -16.55 11.00
N THR A 70 -5.87 -15.44 11.43
CA THR A 70 -6.57 -14.39 12.18
C THR A 70 -7.02 -13.23 11.31
N GLY A 71 -6.42 -13.04 10.12
CA GLY A 71 -6.60 -11.88 9.25
C GLY A 71 -5.89 -10.62 9.75
N THR A 72 -5.11 -10.70 10.82
CA THR A 72 -4.39 -9.55 11.37
C THR A 72 -3.14 -9.21 10.57
N LEU A 73 -2.74 -7.94 10.63
CA LEU A 73 -1.57 -7.40 9.96
C LEU A 73 -0.44 -7.13 10.96
N ASN A 74 0.80 -7.39 10.52
CA ASN A 74 1.99 -6.95 11.20
C ASN A 74 2.78 -6.02 10.29
N SER A 75 3.10 -4.81 10.76
CA SER A 75 3.89 -3.85 9.99
C SER A 75 5.33 -4.35 9.84
N ILE A 76 5.81 -4.42 8.60
CA ILE A 76 7.18 -4.79 8.27
C ILE A 76 8.04 -3.53 8.14
N SER A 77 7.64 -2.62 7.27
CA SER A 77 8.39 -1.39 7.00
C SER A 77 7.49 -0.29 6.42
N SER A 78 7.97 0.95 6.52
CA SER A 78 7.40 2.10 5.82
C SER A 78 8.54 2.83 5.09
N LEU A 79 8.43 2.97 3.77
CA LEU A 79 9.50 3.36 2.87
C LEU A 79 9.06 4.47 1.91
N PRO A 80 9.92 5.45 1.59
CA PRO A 80 9.60 6.50 0.62
C PRO A 80 9.43 5.92 -0.80
N VAL A 81 8.52 6.51 -1.57
CA VAL A 81 8.21 6.09 -2.96
C VAL A 81 8.93 6.90 -4.04
N SER A 82 9.89 7.74 -3.68
CA SER A 82 10.61 8.59 -4.65
C SER A 82 9.66 9.36 -5.59
N GLY A 83 8.56 9.86 -5.05
CA GLY A 83 7.55 10.63 -5.76
C GLY A 83 6.67 11.37 -4.78
N ASP A 84 5.85 12.31 -5.28
CA ASP A 84 5.00 13.15 -4.46
C ASP A 84 3.53 12.75 -4.60
N TYR A 85 2.88 12.57 -3.44
CA TYR A 85 1.48 12.20 -3.30
C TYR A 85 1.14 10.86 -3.99
N PRO A 86 1.62 9.71 -3.49
CA PRO A 86 1.35 8.38 -4.04
C PRO A 86 -0.13 8.01 -3.85
N LYS A 87 -0.96 8.48 -4.76
CA LYS A 87 -2.41 8.37 -4.70
C LYS A 87 -2.91 6.96 -4.95
N TYR A 88 -2.18 6.20 -5.75
CA TYR A 88 -2.51 4.83 -6.07
C TYR A 88 -1.25 3.98 -6.19
N ILE A 89 -1.33 2.76 -5.68
CA ILE A 89 -0.29 1.76 -5.82
C ILE A 89 -0.90 0.46 -6.33
N ASN A 90 -0.17 -0.27 -7.16
CA ASN A 90 -0.56 -1.60 -7.60
C ASN A 90 0.64 -2.54 -7.63
N ILE A 91 0.35 -3.83 -7.55
CA ILE A 91 1.34 -4.89 -7.62
C ILE A 91 1.21 -5.64 -8.94
N PHE A 92 2.35 -5.99 -9.54
CA PHE A 92 2.36 -6.81 -10.74
C PHE A 92 2.00 -8.27 -10.43
N PRO A 93 1.52 -9.03 -11.42
CA PRO A 93 1.13 -10.44 -11.23
C PRO A 93 2.24 -11.36 -10.73
N ASP A 94 3.49 -10.91 -10.77
CA ASP A 94 4.66 -11.66 -10.32
C ASP A 94 4.95 -11.53 -8.81
N ASP A 95 4.20 -10.70 -8.08
CA ASP A 95 4.42 -10.36 -6.67
C ASP A 95 5.83 -9.81 -6.37
N LYS A 96 6.56 -9.36 -7.40
CA LYS A 96 7.93 -8.84 -7.27
C LYS A 96 8.08 -7.39 -7.64
N HIS A 97 7.12 -6.84 -8.37
CA HIS A 97 7.14 -5.45 -8.79
C HIS A 97 5.90 -4.71 -8.32
N ILE A 98 6.09 -3.45 -7.95
CA ILE A 98 5.01 -2.52 -7.63
C ILE A 98 5.18 -1.24 -8.45
N MET A 99 4.06 -0.57 -8.70
CA MET A 99 4.01 0.71 -9.39
C MET A 99 3.26 1.72 -8.55
N SER A 100 3.85 2.90 -8.33
CA SER A 100 3.24 4.02 -7.61
C SER A 100 2.85 5.13 -8.58
N MET A 101 1.62 5.60 -8.46
CA MET A 101 1.12 6.79 -9.15
C MET A 101 1.24 8.00 -8.25
N ASN A 102 2.21 8.85 -8.53
CA ASN A 102 2.56 10.04 -7.77
C ASN A 102 1.81 11.25 -8.35
N ASN A 103 0.61 11.50 -7.84
CA ASN A 103 -0.33 12.44 -8.47
C ASN A 103 0.19 13.88 -8.48
N GLU A 104 0.68 14.40 -7.35
CA GLU A 104 1.25 15.74 -7.24
C GLU A 104 2.63 15.82 -7.93
N GLY A 105 3.40 14.72 -7.89
CA GLY A 105 4.70 14.61 -8.57
C GLY A 105 4.61 14.46 -10.08
N ASN A 106 3.40 14.32 -10.65
CA ASN A 106 3.20 14.13 -12.10
C ASN A 106 4.07 13.00 -12.66
N SER A 107 4.13 11.86 -11.92
CA SER A 107 5.02 10.77 -12.29
C SER A 107 4.49 9.40 -11.88
N ILE A 108 5.08 8.39 -12.50
CA ILE A 108 4.95 6.99 -12.10
C ILE A 108 6.33 6.49 -11.73
N THR A 109 6.45 5.79 -10.63
CA THR A 109 7.67 5.08 -10.21
C THR A 109 7.41 3.59 -10.10
N ILE A 110 8.39 2.80 -10.53
CA ILE A 110 8.33 1.33 -10.50
C ILE A 110 9.42 0.83 -9.58
N PHE A 111 9.10 -0.16 -8.76
CA PHE A 111 10.02 -0.75 -7.80
C PHE A 111 10.00 -2.26 -7.87
N THR A 112 11.16 -2.89 -7.61
CA THR A 112 11.23 -4.26 -7.14
C THR A 112 10.95 -4.27 -5.64
N ILE A 113 10.04 -5.14 -5.19
CA ILE A 113 9.70 -5.31 -3.77
C ILE A 113 10.27 -6.62 -3.24
N HIS A 114 10.90 -6.54 -2.06
CA HIS A 114 11.42 -7.67 -1.30
C HIS A 114 10.66 -7.76 0.02
N PHE A 115 9.59 -8.52 0.04
CA PHE A 115 8.72 -8.65 1.21
C PHE A 115 9.44 -9.22 2.43
N ASP A 116 10.33 -10.19 2.22
CA ASP A 116 11.14 -10.85 3.25
C ASP A 116 12.11 -9.88 3.94
N LYS A 117 12.56 -8.85 3.23
CA LYS A 117 13.50 -7.84 3.72
C LYS A 117 12.81 -6.52 4.09
N GLY A 118 11.53 -6.38 3.75
CA GLY A 118 10.81 -5.13 3.91
C GLY A 118 11.42 -3.97 3.14
N LEU A 119 11.87 -4.21 1.89
CA LEU A 119 12.57 -3.24 1.04
C LEU A 119 11.88 -3.07 -0.30
N ILE A 120 11.99 -1.85 -0.84
CA ILE A 120 11.70 -1.55 -2.24
C ILE A 120 12.94 -0.93 -2.90
N VAL A 121 13.19 -1.30 -4.15
CA VAL A 121 14.31 -0.80 -4.95
C VAL A 121 13.73 -0.21 -6.25
N MET A 122 13.99 1.07 -6.49
CA MET A 122 13.48 1.76 -7.67
C MET A 122 14.10 1.21 -8.95
N ASN A 123 13.26 0.92 -9.95
CA ASN A 123 13.66 0.36 -11.24
C ASN A 123 13.73 1.46 -12.30
N GLY A 124 14.88 2.09 -12.42
CA GLY A 124 15.09 3.15 -13.39
C GLY A 124 14.47 4.50 -12.99
N PRO A 125 14.51 5.49 -13.89
CA PRO A 125 13.96 6.82 -13.63
C PRO A 125 12.42 6.80 -13.61
N GLU A 126 11.85 7.81 -12.98
CA GLU A 126 10.41 8.01 -13.01
C GLU A 126 9.90 8.29 -14.44
N LEU A 127 8.70 7.79 -14.73
CA LEU A 127 7.98 8.11 -15.97
C LEU A 127 7.11 9.34 -15.75
N LYS A 128 7.30 10.36 -16.56
CA LYS A 128 6.52 11.60 -16.48
C LYS A 128 5.13 11.42 -17.09
N ILE A 129 4.11 11.67 -16.28
CA ILE A 129 2.70 11.65 -16.71
C ILE A 129 1.90 12.62 -15.83
N SER A 130 1.07 13.46 -16.46
CA SER A 130 0.31 14.47 -15.71
C SER A 130 -0.79 13.83 -14.86
N LYS A 131 -0.78 14.16 -13.57
CA LYS A 131 -1.82 13.83 -12.58
C LYS A 131 -2.33 12.38 -12.65
N PRO A 132 -1.44 11.36 -12.62
CA PRO A 132 -1.88 9.97 -12.66
C PRO A 132 -2.76 9.66 -11.43
N ASN A 133 -3.83 8.92 -11.64
CA ASN A 133 -4.86 8.78 -10.60
C ASN A 133 -5.23 7.33 -10.29
N ASN A 134 -5.22 6.46 -11.29
CA ASN A 134 -5.56 5.05 -11.13
C ASN A 134 -4.91 4.21 -12.24
N MET A 135 -4.73 2.91 -11.98
CA MET A 135 -4.19 1.97 -12.96
C MET A 135 -4.80 0.58 -12.82
N ILE A 136 -4.77 -0.17 -13.90
CA ILE A 136 -5.05 -1.60 -13.91
C ILE A 136 -3.88 -2.31 -14.57
N ILE A 137 -3.34 -3.32 -13.88
CA ILE A 137 -2.31 -4.19 -14.43
C ILE A 137 -2.98 -5.50 -14.83
N LYS A 138 -2.83 -5.91 -16.08
CA LYS A 138 -3.35 -7.18 -16.59
C LYS A 138 -2.22 -8.00 -17.19
N LYS A 139 -2.23 -9.30 -16.94
CA LYS A 139 -1.41 -10.24 -17.68
C LYS A 139 -2.02 -10.40 -19.08
N LEU A 140 -1.25 -10.14 -20.12
CA LEU A 140 -1.65 -10.45 -21.49
C LEU A 140 -1.56 -11.97 -21.65
N GLN A 141 -2.56 -12.55 -22.29
CA GLN A 141 -2.58 -13.98 -22.65
C GLN A 141 -1.73 -14.23 -23.89
#